data_50dc7ac6fe268688391e79943ac77259
#
_entry.id   50dc7ac6fe268688391e79943ac77259
#
_cell.length_a   1.000
_cell.length_b   1.000
_cell.length_c   1.000
_cell.angle_alpha   90.00
_cell.angle_beta   90.00
_cell.angle_gamma   90.00
#
_symmetry.space_group_name_H-M   'P 1'
#
loop_
_entity.id
_entity.type
_entity.pdbx_description
1 polymer ?
#
loop_
_entity_poly.entity_id
_entity_poly.type
_entity_poly.pdbx_seq_one_letter_code
_entity_poly.pdbx_strand_id
1 'polypeptide(L)'
;EFGCSLPPRYRLHVLKDKFVLRKAAEELIPPELALRPKQPYRAPISRCLMGRRAPEYVEELLTPEVLRTAGYFNPDKVTRLMDKCRKQDGALLSERENMALVGIISTQLLDHLFVRRFPRDAIVEAENVKIYSDRRDHASGITCRES
;
A
#
# COMPACT_ATOMS: atom_id res chain seq x y z
N GLU A 1 22.22 -2.02 -7.80
CA GLU A 1 22.62 -1.36 -9.07
C GLU A 1 22.79 -2.35 -10.22
N PHE A 2 23.59 -3.44 -10.06
CA PHE A 2 23.81 -4.43 -11.13
C PHE A 2 22.52 -4.99 -11.72
N GLY A 3 21.56 -5.41 -10.88
CA GLY A 3 20.27 -5.93 -11.34
C GLY A 3 19.47 -4.95 -12.21
N CYS A 4 19.62 -3.64 -11.97
CA CYS A 4 18.96 -2.59 -12.77
C CYS A 4 19.64 -2.36 -14.10
N SER A 5 20.95 -2.63 -14.22
CA SER A 5 21.72 -2.48 -15.47
C SER A 5 21.47 -3.62 -16.47
N LEU A 6 20.90 -4.74 -16.01
CA LEU A 6 20.60 -5.87 -16.88
C LEU A 6 19.49 -5.55 -17.89
N PRO A 7 19.65 -5.96 -19.16
CA PRO A 7 18.60 -5.86 -20.16
C PRO A 7 17.30 -6.53 -19.68
N PRO A 8 16.11 -6.01 -20.03
CA PRO A 8 14.82 -6.54 -19.58
C PRO A 8 14.63 -8.05 -19.79
N ARG A 9 15.15 -8.58 -20.90
CA ARG A 9 15.09 -10.03 -21.23
C ARG A 9 15.73 -10.96 -20.20
N TYR A 10 16.71 -10.45 -19.43
CA TYR A 10 17.35 -11.22 -18.36
C TYR A 10 16.61 -11.11 -17.03
N ARG A 11 15.85 -10.04 -16.82
CA ARG A 11 15.01 -9.82 -15.65
C ARG A 11 13.68 -10.56 -15.74
N LEU A 12 13.07 -10.49 -16.92
CA LEU A 12 11.79 -11.15 -17.25
C LEU A 12 11.92 -11.85 -18.60
N HIS A 13 11.76 -13.18 -18.62
CA HIS A 13 11.75 -13.97 -19.84
C HIS A 13 10.36 -14.57 -20.04
N VAL A 14 9.64 -14.05 -21.04
CA VAL A 14 8.21 -14.34 -21.25
C VAL A 14 7.41 -13.97 -19.98
N LEU A 15 6.87 -14.94 -19.25
CA LEU A 15 6.15 -14.74 -17.98
C LEU A 15 6.95 -15.20 -16.76
N LYS A 16 8.24 -15.55 -16.93
CA LYS A 16 9.12 -15.97 -15.84
C LYS A 16 9.87 -14.78 -15.27
N ASP A 17 9.47 -14.35 -14.08
CA ASP A 17 10.15 -13.31 -13.33
C ASP A 17 11.50 -13.79 -12.78
N LYS A 18 12.42 -12.84 -12.52
CA LYS A 18 13.76 -13.11 -11.96
C LYS A 18 14.55 -14.16 -12.74
N PHE A 19 14.44 -14.16 -14.08
CA PHE A 19 14.96 -15.21 -14.94
C PHE A 19 16.44 -15.49 -14.70
N VAL A 20 17.31 -14.46 -14.74
CA VAL A 20 18.75 -14.63 -14.55
C VAL A 20 19.09 -15.14 -13.15
N LEU A 21 18.35 -14.69 -12.12
CA LEU A 21 18.57 -15.15 -10.75
C LEU A 21 18.21 -16.63 -10.61
N ARG A 22 17.12 -17.08 -11.21
CA ARG A 22 16.72 -18.49 -11.23
C ARG A 22 17.76 -19.35 -11.94
N LYS A 23 18.29 -18.89 -13.07
CA LYS A 23 19.35 -19.56 -13.80
C LYS A 23 20.65 -19.68 -12.99
N ALA A 24 21.07 -18.61 -12.32
CA ALA A 24 22.23 -18.64 -11.45
C ALA A 24 22.06 -19.57 -10.21
N ALA A 25 20.82 -19.74 -9.77
CA ALA A 25 20.51 -20.57 -8.61
C ALA A 25 20.32 -22.07 -8.92
N GLU A 26 20.14 -22.45 -10.20
CA GLU A 26 19.84 -23.83 -10.61
C GLU A 26 20.87 -24.87 -10.09
N GLU A 27 22.14 -24.47 -10.00
CA GLU A 27 23.22 -25.34 -9.50
C GLU A 27 23.45 -25.23 -7.99
N LEU A 28 22.87 -24.22 -7.34
CA LEU A 28 23.13 -23.89 -5.93
C LEU A 28 22.04 -24.39 -4.98
N ILE A 29 20.81 -24.56 -5.48
CA ILE A 29 19.63 -24.94 -4.68
C ILE A 29 18.84 -26.06 -5.36
N PRO A 30 18.08 -26.86 -4.58
CA PRO A 30 17.22 -27.89 -5.13
C PRO A 30 16.26 -27.36 -6.21
N PRO A 31 16.01 -28.12 -7.29
CA PRO A 31 15.15 -27.70 -8.42
C PRO A 31 13.75 -27.27 -7.98
N GLU A 32 13.18 -27.91 -6.96
CA GLU A 32 11.84 -27.57 -6.43
C GLU A 32 11.79 -26.15 -5.88
N LEU A 33 12.90 -25.64 -5.35
CA LEU A 33 13.00 -24.27 -4.84
C LEU A 33 13.29 -23.27 -5.96
N ALA A 34 14.21 -23.63 -6.89
CA ALA A 34 14.55 -22.78 -8.02
C ALA A 34 13.36 -22.51 -8.95
N LEU A 35 12.51 -23.53 -9.17
CA LEU A 35 11.36 -23.47 -10.06
C LEU A 35 10.05 -23.12 -9.36
N ARG A 36 10.08 -22.92 -8.03
CA ARG A 36 8.88 -22.61 -7.25
C ARG A 36 8.16 -21.37 -7.82
N PRO A 37 6.85 -21.47 -8.11
CA PRO A 37 6.08 -20.31 -8.51
C PRO A 37 6.01 -19.28 -7.38
N LYS A 38 5.98 -17.99 -7.74
CA LYS A 38 5.81 -16.92 -6.78
C LYS A 38 4.47 -17.06 -6.07
N GLN A 39 4.52 -17.20 -4.76
CA GLN A 39 3.32 -17.10 -3.94
C GLN A 39 3.30 -15.72 -3.28
N PRO A 40 2.29 -14.90 -3.54
CA PRO A 40 2.14 -13.62 -2.88
C PRO A 40 1.89 -13.84 -1.38
N TYR A 41 2.59 -13.10 -0.54
CA TYR A 41 2.30 -13.09 0.89
C TYR A 41 0.96 -12.39 1.10
N ARG A 42 0.04 -13.11 1.74
CA ARG A 42 -1.28 -12.58 2.09
C ARG A 42 -1.32 -12.35 3.58
N ALA A 43 -1.40 -11.09 3.99
CA ALA A 43 -1.65 -10.75 5.38
C ALA A 43 -3.12 -11.05 5.74
N PRO A 44 -3.44 -11.44 6.98
CA PRO A 44 -4.82 -11.60 7.46
C PRO A 44 -5.45 -10.22 7.71
N ILE A 45 -5.72 -9.47 6.64
CA ILE A 45 -6.12 -8.06 6.62
C ILE A 45 -7.33 -7.81 7.52
N SER A 46 -8.39 -8.57 7.33
CA SER A 46 -9.61 -8.42 8.12
C SER A 46 -9.40 -8.63 9.62
N ARG A 47 -8.55 -9.59 10.01
CA ARG A 47 -8.19 -9.79 11.41
C ARG A 47 -7.38 -8.65 12.00
N CYS A 48 -6.47 -8.06 11.21
CA CYS A 48 -5.65 -6.94 11.65
C CYS A 48 -6.48 -5.65 11.82
N LEU A 49 -7.43 -5.42 10.91
CA LEU A 49 -8.17 -4.16 10.84
C LEU A 49 -9.53 -4.20 11.57
N MET A 50 -10.12 -5.38 11.79
CA MET A 50 -11.45 -5.56 12.36
C MET A 50 -11.50 -6.61 13.47
N GLY A 51 -10.36 -7.18 13.87
CA GLY A 51 -10.27 -8.16 14.96
C GLY A 51 -10.25 -7.49 16.34
N ARG A 52 -10.16 -8.30 17.40
CA ARG A 52 -10.16 -7.82 18.82
C ARG A 52 -9.08 -6.79 19.16
N ARG A 53 -8.02 -6.68 18.36
CA ARG A 53 -6.92 -5.71 18.51
C ARG A 53 -6.92 -4.69 17.38
N ALA A 54 -8.07 -4.48 16.73
CA ALA A 54 -8.19 -3.46 15.70
C ALA A 54 -7.90 -2.07 16.28
N PRO A 55 -7.21 -1.19 15.54
CA PRO A 55 -7.00 0.18 15.98
C PRO A 55 -8.33 0.94 16.07
N GLU A 56 -8.53 1.71 17.13
CA GLU A 56 -9.77 2.48 17.39
C GLU A 56 -10.14 3.39 16.21
N TYR A 57 -9.16 4.02 15.58
CA TYR A 57 -9.40 4.92 14.45
C TYR A 57 -10.12 4.25 13.27
N VAL A 58 -10.02 2.93 13.12
CA VAL A 58 -10.69 2.20 12.03
C VAL A 58 -12.21 2.25 12.22
N GLU A 59 -12.69 2.06 13.43
CA GLU A 59 -14.12 2.15 13.74
C GLU A 59 -14.62 3.59 13.58
N GLU A 60 -13.87 4.57 14.07
CA GLU A 60 -14.20 6.00 13.93
C GLU A 60 -14.35 6.44 12.48
N LEU A 61 -13.38 6.07 11.63
CA LEU A 61 -13.36 6.43 10.20
C LEU A 61 -14.48 5.76 9.38
N LEU A 62 -15.02 4.65 9.86
CA LEU A 62 -16.05 3.87 9.16
C LEU A 62 -17.46 4.10 9.72
N THR A 63 -17.65 5.08 10.61
CA THR A 63 -19.01 5.45 11.05
C THR A 63 -19.84 5.97 9.87
N PRO A 64 -21.16 5.72 9.86
CA PRO A 64 -22.03 6.21 8.77
C PRO A 64 -21.97 7.72 8.58
N GLU A 65 -21.76 8.48 9.65
CA GLU A 65 -21.63 9.96 9.63
C GLU A 65 -20.37 10.39 8.89
N VAL A 66 -19.22 9.80 9.22
CA VAL A 66 -17.93 10.09 8.60
C VAL A 66 -17.95 9.69 7.11
N LEU A 67 -18.51 8.51 6.81
CA LEU A 67 -18.65 8.04 5.43
C LEU A 67 -19.53 8.96 4.57
N ARG A 68 -20.68 9.45 5.12
CA ARG A 68 -21.55 10.42 4.41
C ARG A 68 -20.82 11.74 4.18
N THR A 69 -20.13 12.23 5.20
CA THR A 69 -19.42 13.50 5.14
C THR A 69 -18.24 13.44 4.14
N ALA A 70 -17.53 12.33 4.08
CA ALA A 70 -16.45 12.11 3.11
C ALA A 70 -16.98 11.93 1.68
N GLY A 71 -18.11 11.25 1.50
CA GLY A 71 -18.81 11.14 0.22
C GLY A 71 -18.21 10.15 -0.79
N TYR A 72 -17.15 9.41 -0.43
CA TYR A 72 -16.48 8.46 -1.35
C TYR A 72 -17.21 7.11 -1.46
N PHE A 73 -17.81 6.66 -0.37
CA PHE A 73 -18.39 5.33 -0.27
C PHE A 73 -19.84 5.37 0.21
N ASN A 74 -20.62 4.40 -0.23
CA ASN A 74 -21.99 4.21 0.26
C ASN A 74 -21.96 3.65 1.70
N PRO A 75 -22.49 4.35 2.72
CA PRO A 75 -22.41 3.94 4.11
C PRO A 75 -23.05 2.58 4.39
N ASP A 76 -24.20 2.28 3.77
CA ASP A 76 -24.93 1.03 3.99
C ASP A 76 -24.13 -0.19 3.49
N LYS A 77 -23.43 -0.03 2.34
CA LYS A 77 -22.58 -1.10 1.81
C LYS A 77 -21.35 -1.33 2.68
N VAL A 78 -20.75 -0.26 3.20
CA VAL A 78 -19.60 -0.35 4.11
C VAL A 78 -20.04 -1.00 5.42
N THR A 79 -21.15 -0.58 6.02
CA THR A 79 -21.70 -1.18 7.25
C THR A 79 -21.95 -2.69 7.09
N ARG A 80 -22.55 -3.11 5.98
CA ARG A 80 -22.76 -4.55 5.69
C ARG A 80 -21.44 -5.32 5.60
N LEU A 81 -20.41 -4.74 5.00
CA LEU A 81 -19.09 -5.36 4.95
C LEU A 81 -18.47 -5.48 6.34
N MET A 82 -18.54 -4.44 7.15
CA MET A 82 -18.08 -4.45 8.54
C MET A 82 -18.80 -5.51 9.38
N ASP A 83 -20.13 -5.59 9.29
CA ASP A 83 -20.93 -6.56 10.02
C ASP A 83 -20.58 -8.00 9.62
N LYS A 84 -20.31 -8.22 8.32
CA LYS A 84 -19.81 -9.51 7.85
C LYS A 84 -18.45 -9.85 8.45
N CYS A 85 -17.52 -8.88 8.50
CA CYS A 85 -16.22 -9.05 9.14
C CYS A 85 -16.33 -9.43 10.61
N ARG A 86 -17.18 -8.73 11.37
CA ARG A 86 -17.39 -8.95 12.81
C ARG A 86 -17.99 -10.32 13.11
N LYS A 87 -19.01 -10.73 12.36
CA LYS A 87 -19.68 -12.04 12.54
C LYS A 87 -18.76 -13.23 12.33
N GLN A 88 -17.74 -13.10 11.52
CA GLN A 88 -16.86 -14.19 11.12
C GLN A 88 -15.45 -14.08 11.72
N ASP A 89 -15.24 -13.20 12.70
CA ASP A 89 -13.93 -12.89 13.29
C ASP A 89 -12.84 -12.65 12.20
N GLY A 90 -13.26 -12.09 11.05
CA GLY A 90 -12.42 -11.81 9.91
C GLY A 90 -11.91 -13.04 9.15
N ALA A 91 -12.32 -14.26 9.50
CA ALA A 91 -11.71 -15.48 8.99
C ALA A 91 -12.17 -15.91 7.58
N LEU A 92 -13.33 -15.45 7.11
CA LEU A 92 -13.99 -15.95 5.89
C LEU A 92 -14.27 -14.86 4.84
N LEU A 93 -13.57 -13.73 4.88
CA LEU A 93 -13.68 -12.75 3.81
C LEU A 93 -12.96 -13.24 2.56
N SER A 94 -13.61 -13.05 1.42
CA SER A 94 -12.98 -13.25 0.12
C SER A 94 -11.82 -12.24 -0.06
N GLU A 95 -10.88 -12.55 -0.95
CA GLU A 95 -9.79 -11.65 -1.34
C GLU A 95 -10.31 -10.28 -1.77
N ARG A 96 -11.39 -10.26 -2.55
CA ARG A 96 -12.04 -9.03 -3.03
C ARG A 96 -12.58 -8.18 -1.87
N GLU A 97 -13.17 -8.81 -0.87
CA GLU A 97 -13.70 -8.10 0.32
C GLU A 97 -12.56 -7.57 1.21
N ASN A 98 -11.48 -8.35 1.36
CA ASN A 98 -10.29 -7.89 2.06
C ASN A 98 -9.67 -6.65 1.36
N MET A 99 -9.54 -6.68 0.05
CA MET A 99 -9.02 -5.55 -0.73
C MET A 99 -9.97 -4.34 -0.67
N ALA A 100 -11.29 -4.57 -0.69
CA ALA A 100 -12.28 -3.50 -0.52
C ALA A 100 -12.14 -2.83 0.86
N LEU A 101 -11.98 -3.61 1.92
CA LEU A 101 -11.80 -3.09 3.28
C LEU A 101 -10.56 -2.20 3.38
N VAL A 102 -9.41 -2.66 2.85
CA VAL A 102 -8.18 -1.85 2.79
C VAL A 102 -8.40 -0.57 1.99
N GLY A 103 -9.01 -0.66 0.81
CA GLY A 103 -9.28 0.50 -0.04
C GLY A 103 -10.16 1.53 0.65
N ILE A 104 -11.19 1.11 1.36
CA ILE A 104 -12.09 2.00 2.11
C ILE A 104 -11.33 2.69 3.26
N ILE A 105 -10.63 1.92 4.10
CA ILE A 105 -9.92 2.46 5.27
C ILE A 105 -8.80 3.41 4.82
N SER A 106 -8.00 3.03 3.84
CA SER A 106 -6.90 3.88 3.35
C SER A 106 -7.41 5.18 2.73
N THR A 107 -8.50 5.16 1.96
CA THR A 107 -9.11 6.36 1.39
C THR A 107 -9.65 7.29 2.49
N GLN A 108 -10.36 6.75 3.46
CA GLN A 108 -10.87 7.54 4.59
C GLN A 108 -9.74 8.13 5.44
N LEU A 109 -8.66 7.36 5.65
CA LEU A 109 -7.49 7.83 6.38
C LEU A 109 -6.76 8.95 5.63
N LEU A 110 -6.61 8.83 4.32
CA LEU A 110 -6.03 9.89 3.48
C LEU A 110 -6.88 11.16 3.51
N ASP A 111 -8.21 11.04 3.36
CA ASP A 111 -9.12 12.19 3.48
C ASP A 111 -8.99 12.85 4.86
N HIS A 112 -9.00 12.05 5.92
CA HIS A 112 -8.87 12.55 7.28
C HIS A 112 -7.58 13.30 7.52
N LEU A 113 -6.42 12.72 7.12
CA LEU A 113 -5.11 13.28 7.40
C LEU A 113 -4.72 14.43 6.47
N PHE A 114 -5.02 14.31 5.17
CA PHE A 114 -4.49 15.21 4.16
C PHE A 114 -5.51 16.19 3.58
N VAL A 115 -6.81 15.97 3.78
CA VAL A 115 -7.84 16.89 3.33
C VAL A 115 -8.44 17.65 4.50
N ARG A 116 -8.90 16.95 5.55
CA ARG A 116 -9.63 17.56 6.67
C ARG A 116 -8.75 18.07 7.79
N ARG A 117 -7.69 17.35 8.14
CA ARG A 117 -6.77 17.67 9.24
C ARG A 117 -5.35 17.97 8.78
N PHE A 118 -5.17 18.33 7.52
CA PHE A 118 -3.83 18.68 7.04
C PHE A 118 -3.32 19.91 7.81
N PRO A 119 -2.21 19.79 8.54
CA PRO A 119 -1.64 20.91 9.28
C PRO A 119 -1.07 21.92 8.29
N ARG A 120 -1.77 23.06 8.11
CA ARG A 120 -1.35 24.11 7.17
C ARG A 120 -0.14 24.89 7.68
N ASP A 121 0.09 24.88 9.00
CA ASP A 121 1.13 25.65 9.67
C ASP A 121 2.29 24.78 10.19
N ALA A 122 2.37 23.51 9.76
CA ALA A 122 3.48 22.66 10.14
C ALA A 122 4.75 23.13 9.43
N ILE A 123 5.62 23.78 10.16
CA ILE A 123 6.98 24.09 9.70
C ILE A 123 7.71 22.77 9.63
N VAL A 124 8.08 22.35 8.42
CA VAL A 124 8.95 21.19 8.22
C VAL A 124 10.35 21.63 8.57
N GLU A 125 10.86 21.22 9.73
CA GLU A 125 12.24 21.51 10.12
C GLU A 125 13.19 20.87 9.10
N ALA A 126 14.07 21.70 8.53
CA ALA A 126 14.97 21.30 7.44
C ALA A 126 15.88 20.10 7.81
N GLU A 127 16.16 19.92 9.11
CA GLU A 127 16.96 18.80 9.63
C GLU A 127 16.33 17.42 9.39
N ASN A 128 14.99 17.36 9.24
CA ASN A 128 14.25 16.13 9.05
C ASN A 128 13.89 15.84 7.57
N VAL A 129 14.31 16.72 6.65
CA VAL A 129 14.00 16.59 5.23
C VAL A 129 15.23 16.14 4.45
N LYS A 130 15.18 14.93 3.87
CA LYS A 130 16.15 14.52 2.86
C LYS A 130 15.71 15.01 1.50
N ILE A 131 16.39 16.06 1.00
CA ILE A 131 16.12 16.57 -0.34
C ILE A 131 16.93 15.74 -1.34
N TYR A 132 16.25 15.00 -2.22
CA TYR A 132 16.86 14.32 -3.34
C TYR A 132 16.71 15.22 -4.57
N SER A 133 17.77 15.93 -4.98
CA SER A 133 17.77 16.66 -6.24
C SER A 133 18.18 15.70 -7.37
N ASP A 134 17.34 15.54 -8.39
CA ASP A 134 17.75 14.92 -9.65
C ASP A 134 18.49 15.97 -10.49
N ARG A 135 19.79 15.78 -10.74
CA ARG A 135 20.62 16.72 -11.54
C ARG A 135 20.16 16.86 -12.99
N ARG A 136 19.16 16.10 -13.41
CA ARG A 136 18.61 16.20 -14.78
C ARG A 136 17.73 17.44 -14.99
N ASP A 137 17.29 18.12 -13.93
CA ASP A 137 16.36 19.26 -14.01
C ASP A 137 17.05 20.64 -14.08
N HIS A 138 18.38 20.71 -14.16
CA HIS A 138 19.10 21.98 -14.23
C HIS A 138 19.07 22.68 -15.60
N ALA A 139 18.26 22.21 -16.55
CA ALA A 139 18.09 22.88 -17.84
C ALA A 139 16.91 23.89 -17.87
N SER A 140 16.08 23.97 -16.85
CA SER A 140 14.98 24.94 -16.76
C SER A 140 15.10 25.71 -15.45
N GLY A 141 15.54 26.94 -15.55
CA GLY A 141 15.82 27.83 -14.43
C GLY A 141 14.60 28.11 -13.53
N ILE A 142 14.59 27.48 -12.36
CA ILE A 142 13.77 27.92 -11.24
C ILE A 142 14.72 28.45 -10.18
N THR A 143 14.88 29.77 -10.16
CA THR A 143 15.55 30.46 -9.06
C THR A 143 14.61 30.48 -7.85
N CYS A 144 14.90 29.71 -6.83
CA CYS A 144 14.33 29.97 -5.50
C CYS A 144 14.92 31.28 -4.98
N ARG A 145 14.08 32.28 -4.74
CA ARG A 145 14.46 33.50 -4.00
C ARG A 145 14.52 33.15 -2.53
N GLU A 146 15.71 33.32 -1.98
CA GLU A 146 15.91 33.46 -0.53
C GLU A 146 15.26 34.76 -0.06
N SER A 147 14.47 34.66 0.99
CA SER A 147 13.99 35.81 1.80
C SER A 147 14.09 35.40 3.26
#